data_739722db10768995b410a40c8c082f93
#
_entry.id   739722db10768995b410a40c8c082f93
#
_cell.length_a   1.000
_cell.length_b   1.000
_cell.length_c   1.000
_cell.angle_alpha   90.00
_cell.angle_beta   90.00
_cell.angle_gamma   90.00
#
_symmetry.space_group_name_H-M   'P 1'
#
loop_
_entity.id
_entity.type
_entity.pdbx_description
1 polymer ?
#
loop_
_entity_poly.entity_id
_entity_poly.type
_entity_poly.pdbx_seq_one_letter_code
_entity_poly.pdbx_strand_id
1 'polypeptide(L)'
;ATYLNDTLAETESDKNRRRVLSFMHSSTCPTCQGRGFQPDTLQVTYAGYAIDEFNGLALKDVLAVLEDRLQQLAGIAKQQWTEHDEAEELLLDQVLPTVRAAIELGLGHLSLSRPARSLSAGEHQRLRLASQLNSSLFGTTYVLDEPSAGLHVVERKAVSELLQRFITAGNSV
;
A
#
# COMPACT_ATOMS: atom_id res chain seq x y z
N ALA A 1 -5.95 18.64 28.49
CA ALA A 1 -5.54 18.14 27.14
C ALA A 1 -4.24 17.34 27.20
N THR A 2 -3.19 17.83 27.85
CA THR A 2 -1.86 17.20 27.94
C THR A 2 -1.93 15.79 28.55
N TYR A 3 -2.59 15.63 29.71
CA TYR A 3 -2.72 14.33 30.40
C TYR A 3 -3.36 13.24 29.52
N LEU A 4 -4.39 13.56 28.73
CA LEU A 4 -5.06 12.59 27.85
C LEU A 4 -4.17 12.18 26.68
N ASN A 5 -3.39 13.13 26.15
CA ASN A 5 -2.43 12.86 25.07
C ASN A 5 -1.27 11.99 25.58
N ASP A 6 -0.74 12.27 26.75
CA ASP A 6 0.34 11.50 27.36
C ASP A 6 -0.14 10.06 27.66
N THR A 7 -1.34 9.93 28.25
CA THR A 7 -1.95 8.61 28.49
C THR A 7 -2.21 7.84 27.20
N LEU A 8 -2.58 8.52 26.10
CA LEU A 8 -2.80 7.88 24.80
C LEU A 8 -1.49 7.39 24.18
N ALA A 9 -0.40 8.15 24.36
CA ALA A 9 0.93 7.80 23.85
C ALA A 9 1.57 6.63 24.60
N GLU A 10 1.35 6.55 25.92
CA GLU A 10 1.99 5.58 26.80
C GLU A 10 1.19 4.28 27.01
N THR A 11 -0.10 4.25 26.65
CA THR A 11 -0.94 3.08 26.96
C THR A 11 -0.81 1.98 25.92
N GLU A 12 -0.41 0.78 26.33
CA GLU A 12 -0.43 -0.45 25.55
C GLU A 12 -1.80 -1.16 25.58
N SER A 13 -2.70 -0.76 26.48
CA SER A 13 -4.02 -1.38 26.64
C SER A 13 -5.05 -0.78 25.70
N ASP A 14 -5.60 -1.60 24.80
CA ASP A 14 -6.70 -1.23 23.89
C ASP A 14 -7.94 -0.70 24.64
N LYS A 15 -8.25 -1.23 25.80
CA LYS A 15 -9.37 -0.77 26.62
C LYS A 15 -9.16 0.66 27.12
N ASN A 16 -7.97 0.97 27.61
CA ASN A 16 -7.62 2.31 28.07
C ASN A 16 -7.57 3.29 26.90
N ARG A 17 -7.01 2.87 25.77
CA ARG A 17 -6.96 3.65 24.54
C ARG A 17 -8.37 4.05 24.06
N ARG A 18 -9.30 3.10 24.00
CA ARG A 18 -10.71 3.38 23.64
C ARG A 18 -11.38 4.34 24.63
N ARG A 19 -11.10 4.18 25.94
CA ARG A 19 -11.64 5.07 26.95
C ARG A 19 -11.12 6.50 26.81
N VAL A 20 -9.82 6.68 26.58
CA VAL A 20 -9.23 8.02 26.32
C VAL A 20 -9.81 8.64 25.06
N LEU A 21 -9.89 7.89 23.97
CA LEU A 21 -10.46 8.35 22.70
C LEU A 21 -11.92 8.77 22.81
N SER A 22 -12.70 8.17 23.74
CA SER A 22 -14.11 8.58 23.96
C SER A 22 -14.27 9.99 24.56
N PHE A 23 -13.21 10.55 25.14
CA PHE A 23 -13.17 11.92 25.65
C PHE A 23 -12.55 12.92 24.67
N MET A 24 -12.08 12.45 23.51
CA MET A 24 -11.43 13.30 22.51
C MET A 24 -12.38 13.53 21.33
N HIS A 25 -12.42 14.77 20.86
CA HIS A 25 -13.08 15.12 19.61
C HIS A 25 -12.03 15.31 18.52
N SER A 26 -12.25 14.64 17.40
CA SER A 26 -11.44 14.85 16.20
C SER A 26 -11.90 16.13 15.51
N SER A 27 -11.00 17.06 15.27
CA SER A 27 -11.24 18.25 14.47
C SER A 27 -10.30 18.27 13.25
N THR A 28 -10.79 18.81 12.16
CA THR A 28 -9.96 19.01 10.96
C THR A 28 -8.85 20.01 11.27
N CYS A 29 -7.61 19.66 10.97
CA CYS A 29 -6.46 20.56 11.13
C CYS A 29 -6.67 21.84 10.29
N PRO A 30 -6.60 23.04 10.89
CA PRO A 30 -6.81 24.28 10.14
C PRO A 30 -5.71 24.56 9.10
N THR A 31 -4.51 24.03 9.30
CA THR A 31 -3.37 24.23 8.39
C THR A 31 -3.45 23.36 7.16
N CYS A 32 -3.64 22.05 7.32
CA CYS A 32 -3.68 21.11 6.20
C CYS A 32 -5.10 20.74 5.74
N GLN A 33 -6.13 21.21 6.45
CA GLN A 33 -7.54 20.94 6.14
C GLN A 33 -7.88 19.44 5.95
N GLY A 34 -7.17 18.59 6.71
CA GLY A 34 -7.32 17.14 6.63
C GLY A 34 -6.42 16.44 5.60
N ARG A 35 -5.68 17.17 4.76
CA ARG A 35 -4.80 16.59 3.73
C ARG A 35 -3.55 15.88 4.28
N GLY A 36 -3.17 16.16 5.55
CA GLY A 36 -2.04 15.49 6.24
C GLY A 36 -0.66 16.04 5.89
N PHE A 37 -0.55 16.95 4.92
CA PHE A 37 0.70 17.54 4.43
C PHE A 37 0.68 19.06 4.53
N GLN A 38 1.85 19.67 4.59
CA GLN A 38 1.97 21.13 4.52
C GLN A 38 1.67 21.62 3.08
N PRO A 39 1.13 22.85 2.91
CA PRO A 39 0.79 23.39 1.61
C PRO A 39 1.94 23.37 0.59
N ASP A 40 3.17 23.66 1.03
CA ASP A 40 4.34 23.67 0.15
C ASP A 40 4.69 22.27 -0.37
N THR A 41 4.51 21.23 0.44
CA THR A 41 4.70 19.83 0.02
C THR A 41 3.72 19.42 -1.10
N LEU A 42 2.53 19.99 -1.08
CA LEU A 42 1.49 19.69 -2.06
C LEU A 42 1.72 20.36 -3.43
N GLN A 43 2.71 21.24 -3.55
CA GLN A 43 3.12 21.83 -4.84
C GLN A 43 3.99 20.86 -5.65
N VAL A 44 4.62 19.88 -4.98
CA VAL A 44 5.38 18.82 -5.67
C VAL A 44 4.40 17.78 -6.20
N THR A 45 4.46 17.54 -7.51
CA THR A 45 3.57 16.57 -8.17
C THR A 45 4.35 15.45 -8.83
N TYR A 46 3.77 14.26 -8.85
CA TYR A 46 4.21 13.12 -9.63
C TYR A 46 3.11 12.72 -10.62
N ALA A 47 3.44 12.63 -11.90
CA ALA A 47 2.49 12.38 -12.98
C ALA A 47 1.23 13.29 -12.92
N GLY A 48 1.38 14.54 -12.49
CA GLY A 48 0.31 15.53 -12.36
C GLY A 48 -0.48 15.46 -11.05
N TYR A 49 -0.21 14.51 -10.16
CA TYR A 49 -0.89 14.37 -8.87
C TYR A 49 -0.03 14.89 -7.71
N ALA A 50 -0.59 15.66 -6.79
CA ALA A 50 0.01 15.90 -5.49
C ALA A 50 0.00 14.60 -4.66
N ILE A 51 0.87 14.50 -3.64
CA ILE A 51 1.04 13.26 -2.86
C ILE A 51 -0.26 12.77 -2.21
N ASP A 52 -1.10 13.66 -1.72
CA ASP A 52 -2.38 13.30 -1.10
C ASP A 52 -3.42 12.84 -2.13
N GLU A 53 -3.42 13.44 -3.32
CA GLU A 53 -4.26 13.03 -4.45
C GLU A 53 -3.84 11.65 -4.96
N PHE A 54 -2.53 11.44 -5.16
CA PHE A 54 -1.98 10.16 -5.57
C PHE A 54 -2.31 9.05 -4.55
N ASN A 55 -2.13 9.33 -3.27
CA ASN A 55 -2.48 8.39 -2.19
C ASN A 55 -3.99 8.11 -2.10
N GLY A 56 -4.82 9.02 -2.58
CA GLY A 56 -6.28 8.85 -2.66
C GLY A 56 -6.76 7.95 -3.80
N LEU A 57 -5.93 7.74 -4.83
CA LEU A 57 -6.27 6.87 -5.95
C LEU A 57 -6.46 5.41 -5.51
N ALA A 58 -7.37 4.70 -6.17
CA ALA A 58 -7.45 3.24 -6.01
C ALA A 58 -6.20 2.57 -6.62
N LEU A 59 -5.72 1.46 -6.06
CA LEU A 59 -4.51 0.77 -6.54
C LEU A 59 -4.56 0.44 -8.05
N LYS A 60 -5.74 0.14 -8.60
CA LYS A 60 -5.92 -0.05 -10.04
C LYS A 60 -5.59 1.20 -10.87
N ASP A 61 -5.95 2.38 -10.34
CA ASP A 61 -5.71 3.65 -10.99
C ASP A 61 -4.24 4.09 -10.79
N VAL A 62 -3.66 3.80 -9.61
CA VAL A 62 -2.22 3.92 -9.35
C VAL A 62 -1.43 3.09 -10.36
N LEU A 63 -1.82 1.82 -10.58
CA LEU A 63 -1.15 0.96 -11.55
C LEU A 63 -1.15 1.59 -12.94
N ALA A 64 -2.29 2.10 -13.40
CA ALA A 64 -2.40 2.74 -14.72
C ALA A 64 -1.47 3.95 -14.86
N VAL A 65 -1.38 4.79 -13.81
CA VAL A 65 -0.46 5.94 -13.80
C VAL A 65 1.00 5.49 -13.85
N LEU A 66 1.39 4.48 -13.07
CA LEU A 66 2.77 3.99 -13.04
C LEU A 66 3.17 3.29 -14.35
N GLU A 67 2.26 2.54 -14.95
CA GLU A 67 2.49 1.89 -16.27
C GLU A 67 2.61 2.92 -17.39
N ASP A 68 1.80 3.97 -17.40
CA ASP A 68 1.92 5.07 -18.36
C ASP A 68 3.28 5.78 -18.23
N ARG A 69 3.74 6.05 -17.01
CA ARG A 69 5.07 6.60 -16.76
C ARG A 69 6.19 5.70 -17.27
N LEU A 70 6.10 4.39 -17.01
CA LEU A 70 7.09 3.44 -17.54
C LEU A 70 7.11 3.41 -19.07
N GLN A 71 5.94 3.50 -19.73
CA GLN A 71 5.86 3.60 -21.18
C GLN A 71 6.45 4.89 -21.71
N GLN A 72 6.23 6.02 -21.04
CA GLN A 72 6.83 7.31 -21.40
C GLN A 72 8.37 7.24 -21.34
N LEU A 73 8.93 6.66 -20.26
CA LEU A 73 10.37 6.45 -20.12
C LEU A 73 10.92 5.53 -21.23
N ALA A 74 10.22 4.43 -21.54
CA ALA A 74 10.61 3.52 -22.62
C ALA A 74 10.60 4.18 -24.01
N GLY A 75 9.83 5.26 -24.20
CA GLY A 75 9.81 6.07 -25.42
C GLY A 75 11.01 6.99 -25.59
N ILE A 76 11.80 7.21 -24.54
CA ILE A 76 13.00 8.06 -24.56
C ILE A 76 14.23 7.18 -24.77
N ALA A 77 15.10 7.56 -25.70
CA ALA A 77 16.35 6.84 -25.91
C ALA A 77 17.23 6.90 -24.65
N LYS A 78 17.76 5.76 -24.18
CA LYS A 78 18.54 5.69 -22.90
C LYS A 78 19.72 6.67 -22.84
N GLN A 79 20.27 7.09 -23.99
CA GLN A 79 21.34 8.10 -24.06
C GLN A 79 20.88 9.51 -23.68
N GLN A 80 19.57 9.75 -23.68
CA GLN A 80 18.96 11.05 -23.31
C GLN A 80 18.39 11.05 -21.89
N TRP A 81 18.52 9.93 -21.17
CA TRP A 81 18.04 9.82 -19.82
C TRP A 81 18.85 10.69 -18.87
N THR A 82 18.17 11.27 -17.93
CA THR A 82 18.74 11.95 -16.78
C THR A 82 18.91 10.96 -15.62
N GLU A 83 19.70 11.32 -14.61
CA GLU A 83 19.80 10.54 -13.36
C GLU A 83 18.43 10.33 -12.70
N HIS A 84 17.51 11.27 -12.92
CA HIS A 84 16.14 11.17 -12.41
C HIS A 84 15.34 10.08 -13.12
N ASP A 85 15.48 9.97 -14.43
CA ASP A 85 14.79 8.93 -15.24
C ASP A 85 15.28 7.53 -14.87
N GLU A 86 16.60 7.38 -14.64
CA GLU A 86 17.19 6.11 -14.19
C GLU A 86 16.69 5.71 -12.80
N ALA A 87 16.61 6.67 -11.87
CA ALA A 87 16.08 6.44 -10.54
C ALA A 87 14.59 6.11 -10.58
N GLU A 88 13.81 6.78 -11.43
CA GLU A 88 12.38 6.51 -11.59
C GLU A 88 12.15 5.09 -12.17
N GLU A 89 12.88 4.66 -13.21
CA GLU A 89 12.80 3.29 -13.75
C GLU A 89 13.03 2.26 -12.66
N LEU A 90 14.11 2.44 -11.87
CA LEU A 90 14.46 1.51 -10.80
C LEU A 90 13.35 1.41 -9.73
N LEU A 91 12.74 2.53 -9.36
CA LEU A 91 11.64 2.56 -8.40
C LEU A 91 10.38 1.90 -8.98
N LEU A 92 10.06 2.17 -10.25
CA LEU A 92 8.92 1.55 -10.93
C LEU A 92 9.08 0.04 -11.02
N ASP A 93 10.28 -0.47 -11.33
CA ASP A 93 10.57 -1.91 -11.39
C ASP A 93 10.37 -2.60 -10.03
N GLN A 94 10.61 -1.90 -8.92
CA GLN A 94 10.39 -2.43 -7.57
C GLN A 94 8.93 -2.36 -7.13
N VAL A 95 8.22 -1.30 -7.49
CA VAL A 95 6.86 -1.04 -6.99
C VAL A 95 5.79 -1.78 -7.82
N LEU A 96 5.91 -1.78 -9.14
CA LEU A 96 4.90 -2.34 -10.05
C LEU A 96 4.53 -3.80 -9.74
N PRO A 97 5.48 -4.72 -9.49
CA PRO A 97 5.15 -6.11 -9.18
C PRO A 97 4.30 -6.24 -7.91
N THR A 98 4.57 -5.43 -6.87
CA THR A 98 3.80 -5.43 -5.62
C THR A 98 2.38 -4.90 -5.83
N VAL A 99 2.24 -3.81 -6.60
CA VAL A 99 0.92 -3.23 -6.91
C VAL A 99 0.08 -4.20 -7.74
N ARG A 100 0.67 -4.81 -8.78
CA ARG A 100 0.00 -5.84 -9.59
C ARG A 100 -0.45 -7.02 -8.76
N ALA A 101 0.41 -7.55 -7.90
CA ALA A 101 0.06 -8.64 -6.99
C ALA A 101 -1.08 -8.28 -6.04
N ALA A 102 -1.08 -7.07 -5.48
CA ALA A 102 -2.17 -6.61 -4.65
C ALA A 102 -3.51 -6.57 -5.42
N ILE A 103 -3.49 -6.11 -6.67
CA ILE A 103 -4.67 -6.07 -7.54
C ILE A 103 -5.16 -7.49 -7.89
N GLU A 104 -4.24 -8.41 -8.25
CA GLU A 104 -4.54 -9.84 -8.50
C GLU A 104 -5.22 -10.49 -7.29
N LEU A 105 -4.85 -10.07 -6.07
CA LEU A 105 -5.44 -10.54 -4.82
C LEU A 105 -6.76 -9.83 -4.45
N GLY A 106 -7.38 -9.08 -5.37
CA GLY A 106 -8.65 -8.41 -5.15
C GLY A 106 -8.56 -7.10 -4.36
N LEU A 107 -7.36 -6.53 -4.18
CA LEU A 107 -7.15 -5.30 -3.42
C LEU A 107 -7.14 -4.04 -4.30
N GLY A 108 -7.47 -4.14 -5.58
CA GLY A 108 -7.43 -3.02 -6.53
C GLY A 108 -8.29 -1.81 -6.17
N HIS A 109 -9.28 -1.99 -5.30
CA HIS A 109 -10.17 -0.94 -4.79
C HIS A 109 -9.59 -0.17 -3.61
N LEU A 110 -8.51 -0.64 -2.99
CA LEU A 110 -7.88 0.05 -1.86
C LEU A 110 -7.10 1.27 -2.33
N SER A 111 -7.01 2.28 -1.47
CA SER A 111 -6.13 3.44 -1.65
C SER A 111 -5.04 3.46 -0.60
N LEU A 112 -3.89 4.09 -0.93
CA LEU A 112 -2.76 4.23 0.01
C LEU A 112 -3.10 5.14 1.20
N SER A 113 -4.08 6.04 1.05
CA SER A 113 -4.57 6.90 2.13
C SER A 113 -5.45 6.15 3.14
N ARG A 114 -5.89 4.92 2.82
CA ARG A 114 -6.77 4.15 3.70
C ARG A 114 -6.01 3.68 4.96
N PRO A 115 -6.49 4.02 6.16
CA PRO A 115 -5.83 3.60 7.39
C PRO A 115 -5.79 2.07 7.52
N ALA A 116 -4.63 1.49 7.85
CA ALA A 116 -4.46 0.03 7.99
C ALA A 116 -5.47 -0.60 8.97
N ARG A 117 -5.84 0.12 10.04
CA ARG A 117 -6.87 -0.32 11.01
C ARG A 117 -8.28 -0.47 10.43
N SER A 118 -8.55 0.09 9.26
CA SER A 118 -9.86 -0.01 8.58
C SER A 118 -9.93 -1.21 7.63
N LEU A 119 -8.81 -1.89 7.41
CA LEU A 119 -8.75 -3.10 6.60
C LEU A 119 -9.39 -4.27 7.34
N SER A 120 -10.12 -5.10 6.62
CA SER A 120 -10.54 -6.39 7.16
C SER A 120 -9.34 -7.32 7.38
N ALA A 121 -9.49 -8.34 8.20
CA ALA A 121 -8.43 -9.31 8.44
C ALA A 121 -7.93 -9.96 7.13
N GLY A 122 -8.86 -10.29 6.22
CA GLY A 122 -8.54 -10.85 4.91
C GLY A 122 -7.80 -9.87 3.99
N GLU A 123 -8.22 -8.58 3.92
CA GLU A 123 -7.50 -7.55 3.17
C GLU A 123 -6.08 -7.37 3.68
N HIS A 124 -5.92 -7.31 5.02
CA HIS A 124 -4.62 -7.16 5.64
C HIS A 124 -3.70 -8.36 5.36
N GLN A 125 -4.23 -9.58 5.43
CA GLN A 125 -3.48 -10.80 5.12
C GLN A 125 -3.03 -10.83 3.66
N ARG A 126 -3.92 -10.52 2.70
CA ARG A 126 -3.59 -10.46 1.28
C ARG A 126 -2.58 -9.37 0.95
N LEU A 127 -2.68 -8.20 1.60
CA LEU A 127 -1.69 -7.13 1.42
C LEU A 127 -0.30 -7.57 1.89
N ARG A 128 -0.21 -8.29 3.01
CA ARG A 128 1.05 -8.88 3.47
C ARG A 128 1.58 -9.91 2.47
N LEU A 129 0.74 -10.75 1.89
CA LEU A 129 1.15 -11.70 0.84
C LEU A 129 1.69 -10.98 -0.39
N ALA A 130 1.00 -9.95 -0.89
CA ALA A 130 1.47 -9.15 -2.01
C ALA A 130 2.86 -8.54 -1.75
N SER A 131 3.10 -8.04 -0.54
CA SER A 131 4.40 -7.45 -0.17
C SER A 131 5.54 -8.47 -0.09
N GLN A 132 5.24 -9.75 0.16
CA GLN A 132 6.24 -10.82 0.26
C GLN A 132 6.67 -11.38 -1.10
N LEU A 133 5.90 -11.14 -2.17
CA LEU A 133 6.23 -11.66 -3.50
C LEU A 133 7.58 -11.18 -4.05
N ASN A 134 7.98 -9.98 -3.67
CA ASN A 134 9.26 -9.40 -4.10
C ASN A 134 10.39 -9.63 -3.09
N SER A 135 10.08 -10.32 -1.96
CA SER A 135 11.15 -10.73 -1.07
C SER A 135 11.93 -11.87 -1.72
N SER A 136 13.24 -11.73 -1.81
CA SER A 136 14.15 -12.80 -2.25
C SER A 136 14.31 -13.90 -1.19
N LEU A 137 13.36 -14.04 -0.27
CA LEU A 137 13.37 -15.06 0.78
C LEU A 137 13.02 -16.42 0.18
N PHE A 138 13.84 -17.39 0.49
CA PHE A 138 13.62 -18.81 0.19
C PHE A 138 13.73 -19.63 1.48
N GLY A 139 13.10 -20.81 1.50
CA GLY A 139 13.08 -21.66 2.69
C GLY A 139 12.21 -21.12 3.84
N THR A 140 11.33 -20.15 3.55
CA THR A 140 10.40 -19.58 4.52
C THR A 140 9.13 -20.43 4.57
N THR A 141 8.54 -20.59 5.75
CA THR A 141 7.23 -21.24 5.93
C THR A 141 6.17 -20.17 6.15
N TYR A 142 5.16 -20.16 5.28
CA TYR A 142 3.99 -19.27 5.37
C TYR A 142 2.82 -20.04 5.96
N VAL A 143 2.32 -19.60 7.12
CA VAL A 143 1.14 -20.15 7.75
C VAL A 143 -0.03 -19.20 7.48
N LEU A 144 -1.02 -19.66 6.74
CA LEU A 144 -2.16 -18.87 6.29
C LEU A 144 -3.45 -19.51 6.81
N ASP A 145 -4.31 -18.68 7.37
CA ASP A 145 -5.63 -19.08 7.82
C ASP A 145 -6.67 -18.54 6.84
N GLU A 146 -7.36 -19.45 6.14
CA GLU A 146 -8.39 -19.14 5.15
C GLU A 146 -8.04 -17.99 4.17
N PRO A 147 -6.89 -18.03 3.45
CA PRO A 147 -6.39 -16.89 2.66
C PRO A 147 -7.33 -16.48 1.52
N SER A 148 -8.29 -17.32 1.15
CA SER A 148 -9.29 -17.07 0.12
C SER A 148 -10.70 -16.76 0.66
N ALA A 149 -10.86 -16.60 1.98
CA ALA A 149 -12.15 -16.31 2.59
C ALA A 149 -12.74 -14.98 2.06
N GLY A 150 -14.03 -15.01 1.72
CA GLY A 150 -14.74 -13.82 1.22
C GLY A 150 -14.38 -13.37 -0.19
N LEU A 151 -13.55 -14.12 -0.92
CA LEU A 151 -13.15 -13.81 -2.28
C LEU A 151 -14.11 -14.41 -3.33
N HIS A 152 -14.28 -13.69 -4.44
CA HIS A 152 -14.94 -14.23 -5.63
C HIS A 152 -14.09 -15.37 -6.25
N VAL A 153 -14.72 -16.24 -7.05
CA VAL A 153 -14.06 -17.42 -7.65
C VAL A 153 -12.80 -17.07 -8.42
N VAL A 154 -12.82 -15.96 -9.17
CA VAL A 154 -11.65 -15.47 -9.95
C VAL A 154 -10.49 -15.08 -9.03
N GLU A 155 -10.78 -14.39 -7.95
CA GLU A 155 -9.77 -13.94 -6.98
C GLU A 155 -9.18 -15.11 -6.18
N ARG A 156 -9.98 -16.17 -5.91
CA ARG A 156 -9.49 -17.41 -5.29
C ARG A 156 -8.43 -18.09 -6.14
N LYS A 157 -8.65 -18.09 -7.47
CA LYS A 157 -7.67 -18.65 -8.41
C LYS A 157 -6.35 -17.86 -8.33
N ALA A 158 -6.41 -16.53 -8.32
CA ALA A 158 -5.22 -15.69 -8.19
C ALA A 158 -4.46 -15.95 -6.89
N VAL A 159 -5.17 -16.12 -5.76
CA VAL A 159 -4.53 -16.52 -4.49
C VAL A 159 -3.83 -17.88 -4.62
N SER A 160 -4.48 -18.88 -5.23
CA SER A 160 -3.89 -20.22 -5.43
C SER A 160 -2.62 -20.15 -6.32
N GLU A 161 -2.67 -19.40 -7.41
CA GLU A 161 -1.54 -19.21 -8.31
C GLU A 161 -0.38 -18.49 -7.61
N LEU A 162 -0.69 -17.50 -6.76
CA LEU A 162 0.29 -16.81 -5.94
C LEU A 162 0.99 -17.77 -4.97
N LEU A 163 0.22 -18.57 -4.23
CA LEU A 163 0.76 -19.56 -3.30
C LEU A 163 1.64 -20.59 -4.03
N GLN A 164 1.26 -20.96 -5.24
CA GLN A 164 2.07 -21.84 -6.08
C GLN A 164 3.41 -21.20 -6.46
N ARG A 165 3.43 -19.88 -6.74
CA ARG A 165 4.69 -19.14 -6.97
C ARG A 165 5.61 -19.19 -5.75
N PHE A 166 5.08 -19.04 -4.51
CA PHE A 166 5.88 -19.20 -3.30
C PHE A 166 6.51 -20.58 -3.16
N ILE A 167 5.73 -21.64 -3.44
CA ILE A 167 6.21 -23.02 -3.40
C ILE A 167 7.32 -23.24 -4.45
N THR A 168 7.11 -22.75 -5.67
CA THR A 168 8.10 -22.86 -6.76
C THR A 168 9.39 -22.10 -6.45
N ALA A 169 9.30 -21.01 -5.69
CA ALA A 169 10.46 -20.26 -5.19
C ALA A 169 11.19 -20.93 -4.02
N GLY A 170 10.81 -22.16 -3.63
CA GLY A 170 11.48 -22.93 -2.58
C GLY A 170 10.97 -22.66 -1.17
N ASN A 171 9.78 -22.10 -1.04
CA ASN A 171 9.12 -21.87 0.26
C ASN A 171 8.09 -22.98 0.56
N SER A 172 7.64 -23.05 1.82
CA SER A 172 6.55 -23.91 2.28
C SER A 172 5.30 -23.07 2.58
N VAL A 173 4.10 -23.55 2.24
CA VAL A 173 2.83 -22.87 2.52
C VAL A 173 1.88 -23.82 3.22
#